data_e5d5f078027c93581b8d368e07bf4864
#
_entry.id   e5d5f078027c93581b8d368e07bf4864
#
_cell.length_a   1.000
_cell.length_b   1.000
_cell.length_c   1.000
_cell.angle_alpha   90.00
_cell.angle_beta   90.00
_cell.angle_gamma   90.00
#
_symmetry.space_group_name_H-M   'P 1'
#
loop_
_entity.id
_entity.type
_entity.pdbx_description
1 polymer ?
#
loop_
_entity_poly.entity_id
_entity_poly.type
_entity_poly.pdbx_seq_one_letter_code
_entity_poly.pdbx_strand_id
1 'polypeptide(L)'
;MVLAGLSCKKDKTFCGCGKENPIENIEWLKSSVKYYDNDTYHNWSEVNLYMYNYKNSNAFIFETKEIGSYDVPTSIYDCDGRTIFVCGGLQPPHLDSCNIFFQSATNKTLIWSK
;
A
#
# COMPACT_ATOMS: atom_id res chain seq x y z
N MET A 1 -19.94 -9.74 -15.46
CA MET A 1 -19.35 -9.52 -15.35
C MET A 1 -18.65 -9.05 -14.81
N VAL A 2 -19.07 -8.67 -14.15
CA VAL A 2 -18.36 -8.28 -13.63
C VAL A 2 -17.01 -8.28 -13.55
N LEU A 3 -16.52 -8.83 -14.28
CA LEU A 3 -15.13 -8.97 -14.30
C LEU A 3 -14.40 -7.84 -14.93
N ALA A 4 -15.14 -6.86 -15.40
CA ALA A 4 -14.50 -5.74 -16.04
C ALA A 4 -13.51 -5.07 -15.12
N GLY A 5 -13.85 -4.96 -13.85
CA GLY A 5 -12.95 -4.33 -12.90
C GLY A 5 -11.70 -5.11 -12.64
N LEU A 6 -11.68 -6.37 -13.01
CA LEU A 6 -10.54 -7.21 -12.77
C LEU A 6 -9.60 -7.29 -13.94
N SER A 7 -10.00 -6.74 -15.07
CA SER A 7 -9.16 -6.91 -16.22
C SER A 7 -8.46 -5.63 -16.56
N CYS A 8 -7.27 -5.53 -16.10
CA CYS A 8 -6.37 -4.55 -16.61
C CYS A 8 -5.62 -5.18 -17.72
N LYS A 9 -6.16 -5.07 -18.85
CA LYS A 9 -5.56 -5.77 -19.98
C LYS A 9 -4.56 -4.94 -20.72
N LYS A 10 -4.47 -3.69 -20.41
CA LYS A 10 -3.51 -2.86 -21.11
C LYS A 10 -2.14 -3.15 -20.59
N ASP A 11 -1.19 -3.24 -21.47
CA ASP A 11 0.17 -3.47 -21.10
C ASP A 11 0.65 -2.38 -20.17
N LYS A 12 1.39 -2.78 -19.17
CA LYS A 12 2.06 -1.87 -18.25
C LYS A 12 1.09 -1.04 -17.42
N THR A 13 -0.16 -1.44 -17.36
CA THR A 13 -1.14 -0.75 -16.54
C THR A 13 -1.51 -1.62 -15.36
N PHE A 14 -1.38 -1.07 -14.17
CA PHE A 14 -1.82 -1.76 -12.97
C PHE A 14 -3.31 -1.53 -12.77
N CYS A 15 -4.00 -2.54 -12.29
CA CYS A 15 -5.37 -2.40 -11.87
C CYS A 15 -5.47 -2.65 -10.39
N GLY A 16 -6.21 -1.84 -9.70
CA GLY A 16 -6.48 -2.06 -8.31
C GLY A 16 -7.81 -1.44 -7.94
N CYS A 17 -8.53 -2.11 -7.06
CA CYS A 17 -9.80 -1.58 -6.57
C CYS A 17 -10.79 -1.31 -7.70
N GLY A 18 -10.72 -2.11 -8.76
CA GLY A 18 -11.61 -1.94 -9.91
C GLY A 18 -11.26 -0.76 -10.80
N LYS A 19 -10.08 -0.20 -10.65
CA LYS A 19 -9.67 0.96 -11.45
C LYS A 19 -8.33 0.72 -12.11
N GLU A 20 -8.19 1.23 -13.33
CA GLU A 20 -6.88 1.29 -13.98
C GLU A 20 -6.07 2.38 -13.30
N ASN A 21 -4.76 2.19 -13.25
CA ASN A 21 -3.87 3.19 -12.66
C ASN A 21 -4.38 3.71 -11.33
N PRO A 22 -4.43 2.85 -10.30
CA PRO A 22 -5.01 3.27 -9.03
C PRO A 22 -4.39 4.54 -8.44
N ILE A 23 -3.10 4.77 -8.70
CA ILE A 23 -2.45 5.97 -8.18
C ILE A 23 -3.08 7.23 -8.77
N GLU A 24 -3.49 7.18 -10.04
CA GLU A 24 -4.10 8.34 -10.68
C GLU A 24 -5.59 8.45 -10.41
N ASN A 25 -6.25 7.32 -10.18
CA ASN A 25 -7.71 7.26 -10.18
C ASN A 25 -8.35 7.00 -8.83
N ILE A 26 -7.55 6.76 -7.79
CA ILE A 26 -8.06 6.64 -6.43
C ILE A 26 -7.55 7.86 -5.67
N GLU A 27 -8.48 8.70 -5.27
CA GLU A 27 -8.14 10.02 -4.75
C GLU A 27 -7.22 9.99 -3.53
N TRP A 28 -7.53 9.13 -2.55
CA TRP A 28 -6.71 9.10 -1.36
C TRP A 28 -5.30 8.58 -1.64
N LEU A 29 -5.19 7.66 -2.60
CA LEU A 29 -3.89 7.08 -2.95
C LEU A 29 -3.04 8.10 -3.69
N LYS A 30 -3.67 8.83 -4.61
CA LYS A 30 -2.99 9.90 -5.33
C LYS A 30 -2.47 10.95 -4.37
N SER A 31 -3.28 11.33 -3.40
CA SER A 31 -2.88 12.31 -2.39
C SER A 31 -1.72 11.81 -1.54
N SER A 32 -1.76 10.53 -1.17
CA SER A 32 -0.70 9.94 -0.36
C SER A 32 0.62 9.87 -1.11
N VAL A 33 0.57 9.49 -2.37
CA VAL A 33 1.79 9.45 -3.19
C VAL A 33 2.38 10.85 -3.31
N LYS A 34 1.52 11.85 -3.53
CA LYS A 34 1.98 13.22 -3.61
C LYS A 34 2.65 13.68 -2.32
N TYR A 35 2.08 13.28 -1.19
CA TYR A 35 2.64 13.61 0.11
C TYR A 35 4.07 13.09 0.22
N TYR A 36 4.28 11.82 -0.08
CA TYR A 36 5.62 11.25 0.02
C TYR A 36 6.57 11.82 -1.03
N ASP A 37 6.07 12.07 -2.22
CA ASP A 37 6.91 12.57 -3.30
C ASP A 37 7.41 13.98 -3.02
N ASN A 38 6.62 14.79 -2.36
CA ASN A 38 6.95 16.18 -2.08
C ASN A 38 7.48 16.43 -0.66
N ASP A 39 7.55 15.38 0.16
CA ASP A 39 7.94 15.55 1.54
C ASP A 39 9.42 15.88 1.65
N THR A 40 9.73 17.05 2.19
CA THR A 40 11.11 17.46 2.44
C THR A 40 11.42 17.49 3.94
N TYR A 41 10.43 17.19 4.77
CA TYR A 41 10.60 17.21 6.21
C TYR A 41 11.29 15.94 6.72
N HIS A 42 10.89 14.80 6.19
CA HIS A 42 11.47 13.53 6.58
C HIS A 42 12.67 13.21 5.71
N ASN A 43 13.62 12.54 6.30
CA ASN A 43 14.82 12.14 5.59
C ASN A 43 14.66 10.71 5.08
N TRP A 44 13.73 10.53 4.16
CA TRP A 44 13.46 9.21 3.60
C TRP A 44 14.62 8.76 2.74
N SER A 45 15.16 7.57 3.02
CA SER A 45 16.11 6.96 2.10
C SER A 45 15.38 6.16 1.04
N GLU A 46 14.16 5.76 1.34
CA GLU A 46 13.42 4.91 0.43
C GLU A 46 11.94 4.96 0.78
N VAL A 47 11.08 5.05 -0.23
CA VAL A 47 9.63 4.91 -0.06
C VAL A 47 9.14 4.03 -1.20
N ASN A 48 8.48 2.94 -0.86
CA ASN A 48 7.91 2.02 -1.85
C ASN A 48 6.45 1.81 -1.56
N LEU A 49 5.62 1.87 -2.59
CA LEU A 49 4.20 1.59 -2.47
C LEU A 49 3.91 0.25 -3.11
N TYR A 50 3.41 -0.68 -2.31
CA TYR A 50 3.05 -2.01 -2.77
C TYR A 50 1.54 -2.20 -2.75
N MET A 51 1.05 -2.90 -3.76
CA MET A 51 -0.34 -3.32 -3.83
C MET A 51 -0.39 -4.82 -3.72
N TYR A 52 -1.36 -5.32 -2.97
CA TYR A 52 -1.58 -6.75 -2.77
C TYR A 52 -2.99 -7.11 -3.17
N ASN A 53 -3.19 -8.38 -3.53
CA ASN A 53 -4.53 -8.94 -3.59
C ASN A 53 -4.90 -9.41 -2.20
N TYR A 54 -6.07 -9.04 -1.73
CA TYR A 54 -6.51 -9.39 -0.39
C TYR A 54 -8.03 -9.43 -0.35
N LYS A 55 -8.60 -10.59 0.01
CA LYS A 55 -10.05 -10.78 0.20
C LYS A 55 -10.86 -10.27 -0.99
N ASN A 56 -10.52 -10.74 -2.17
CA ASN A 56 -11.19 -10.37 -3.41
C ASN A 56 -11.13 -8.88 -3.72
N SER A 57 -10.20 -8.19 -3.13
CA SER A 57 -10.00 -6.78 -3.36
C SER A 57 -8.50 -6.49 -3.31
N ASN A 58 -8.12 -5.27 -2.96
CA ASN A 58 -6.73 -4.90 -2.89
C ASN A 58 -6.42 -4.24 -1.55
N ALA A 59 -5.15 -4.28 -1.20
CA ALA A 59 -4.64 -3.58 -0.04
C ALA A 59 -3.33 -2.91 -0.42
N PHE A 60 -2.98 -1.86 0.30
CA PHE A 60 -1.83 -1.03 -0.04
C PHE A 60 -0.95 -0.81 1.18
N ILE A 61 0.36 -0.86 0.96
CA ILE A 61 1.33 -0.62 2.01
C ILE A 61 2.39 0.34 1.47
N PHE A 62 2.65 1.41 2.23
CA PHE A 62 3.82 2.25 1.98
C PHE A 62 4.94 1.75 2.90
N GLU A 63 5.99 1.21 2.30
CA GLU A 63 7.17 0.79 3.06
C GLU A 63 8.19 1.90 2.98
N THR A 64 8.55 2.44 4.12
CA THR A 64 9.44 3.59 4.19
C THR A 64 10.68 3.28 5.00
N LYS A 65 11.78 3.92 4.63
CA LYS A 65 13.00 3.92 5.41
C LYS A 65 13.43 5.35 5.61
N GLU A 66 13.62 5.73 6.86
CA GLU A 66 14.09 7.06 7.20
C GLU A 66 15.46 6.94 7.83
N ILE A 67 16.41 7.75 7.38
CA ILE A 67 17.77 7.70 7.88
C ILE A 67 17.78 8.11 9.34
N GLY A 68 18.34 7.24 10.19
CA GLY A 68 18.46 7.54 11.62
C GLY A 68 17.20 7.36 12.42
N SER A 69 16.15 6.81 11.81
CA SER A 69 14.91 6.67 12.53
C SER A 69 14.83 5.28 13.17
N TYR A 70 13.91 5.17 14.13
CA TYR A 70 13.61 3.90 14.76
C TYR A 70 12.54 3.17 13.97
N ASP A 71 12.19 1.98 14.42
CA ASP A 71 11.07 1.26 13.84
C ASP A 71 9.82 2.09 13.96
N VAL A 72 9.16 2.31 12.84
CA VAL A 72 7.88 3.00 12.84
C VAL A 72 6.81 2.02 12.43
N PRO A 73 5.59 2.18 12.94
CA PRO A 73 4.50 1.28 12.54
C PRO A 73 4.22 1.42 11.06
N THR A 74 3.86 0.30 10.44
CA THR A 74 3.42 0.27 9.06
C THR A 74 1.93 0.05 9.05
N SER A 75 1.21 0.87 8.31
CA SER A 75 -0.23 0.73 8.17
C SER A 75 -0.56 0.07 6.85
N ILE A 76 -1.57 -0.80 6.89
CA ILE A 76 -2.08 -1.45 5.70
C ILE A 76 -3.45 -0.85 5.43
N TYR A 77 -3.67 -0.38 4.22
CA TYR A 77 -4.88 0.35 3.85
C TYR A 77 -5.72 -0.47 2.87
N ASP A 78 -7.04 -0.32 2.97
CA ASP A 78 -7.95 -0.92 2.00
C ASP A 78 -8.17 0.05 0.83
N CYS A 79 -9.10 -0.30 -0.04
CA CYS A 79 -9.37 0.51 -1.24
C CYS A 79 -9.94 1.88 -0.92
N ASP A 80 -10.55 2.04 0.23
CA ASP A 80 -11.13 3.31 0.64
C ASP A 80 -10.15 4.17 1.44
N GLY A 81 -8.95 3.67 1.66
CA GLY A 81 -7.95 4.39 2.43
C GLY A 81 -8.07 4.20 3.93
N ARG A 82 -8.87 3.23 4.36
CA ARG A 82 -8.99 2.93 5.77
C ARG A 82 -7.85 2.04 6.20
N THR A 83 -7.34 2.29 7.38
CA THR A 83 -6.32 1.42 7.96
C THR A 83 -6.97 0.15 8.45
N ILE A 84 -6.58 -0.98 7.89
CA ILE A 84 -7.14 -2.28 8.30
C ILE A 84 -6.21 -3.04 9.23
N PHE A 85 -4.92 -2.80 9.16
CA PHE A 85 -3.95 -3.39 10.08
C PHE A 85 -2.84 -2.39 10.33
N VAL A 86 -2.25 -2.45 11.53
CA VAL A 86 -1.04 -1.71 11.85
C VAL A 86 -0.04 -2.71 12.39
N CYS A 87 1.18 -2.68 11.87
CA CYS A 87 2.19 -3.64 12.26
C CYS A 87 3.53 -2.98 12.50
N GLY A 88 4.33 -3.63 13.33
CA GLY A 88 5.65 -3.13 13.68
C GLY A 88 5.60 -2.07 14.76
N GLY A 89 6.66 -1.28 14.81
CA GLY A 89 6.79 -0.25 15.83
C GLY A 89 7.06 -0.87 17.19
N LEU A 90 6.46 -0.28 18.21
CA LEU A 90 6.70 -0.72 19.59
C LEU A 90 5.64 -1.69 20.11
N GLN A 91 4.81 -2.20 19.23
CA GLN A 91 3.75 -3.12 19.67
C GLN A 91 4.34 -4.44 20.14
N PRO A 92 3.80 -5.02 21.22
CA PRO A 92 4.18 -6.38 21.57
C PRO A 92 3.87 -7.33 20.43
N PRO A 93 4.71 -8.34 20.18
CA PRO A 93 4.49 -9.23 19.04
C PRO A 93 3.13 -9.91 19.00
N HIS A 94 2.57 -10.22 20.16
CA HIS A 94 1.27 -10.91 20.19
C HIS A 94 0.11 -10.01 19.82
N LEU A 95 0.32 -8.69 19.71
CA LEU A 95 -0.71 -7.77 19.26
C LEU A 95 -0.55 -7.41 17.80
N ASP A 96 0.49 -7.92 17.15
CA ASP A 96 0.72 -7.64 15.75
C ASP A 96 -0.19 -8.51 14.89
N SER A 97 -1.21 -7.90 14.29
CA SER A 97 -2.17 -8.63 13.47
C SER A 97 -1.75 -8.73 12.01
N CYS A 98 -0.61 -8.20 11.66
CA CYS A 98 -0.18 -8.22 10.26
C CYS A 98 0.17 -9.60 9.76
N ASN A 99 0.49 -10.53 10.66
CA ASN A 99 0.71 -11.90 10.25
C ASN A 99 -0.53 -12.47 9.58
N ILE A 100 -1.70 -12.11 10.06
CA ILE A 100 -2.95 -12.58 9.45
C ILE A 100 -3.05 -12.06 8.02
N PHE A 101 -2.73 -10.81 7.82
CA PHE A 101 -2.75 -10.21 6.49
C PHE A 101 -1.77 -10.94 5.56
N PHE A 102 -0.53 -11.09 6.00
CA PHE A 102 0.50 -11.67 5.12
C PHE A 102 0.30 -13.13 4.84
N GLN A 103 -0.48 -13.83 5.67
CA GLN A 103 -0.82 -15.22 5.39
C GLN A 103 -1.82 -15.36 4.26
N SER A 104 -2.65 -14.35 4.04
CA SER A 104 -3.69 -14.43 3.02
C SER A 104 -3.48 -13.50 1.83
N ALA A 105 -2.65 -12.47 1.97
CA ALA A 105 -2.42 -11.55 0.85
C ALA A 105 -1.50 -12.19 -0.18
N THR A 106 -1.77 -11.91 -1.44
CA THR A 106 -0.99 -12.45 -2.55
C THR A 106 -0.64 -11.35 -3.54
N ASN A 107 0.23 -11.69 -4.48
CA ASN A 107 0.59 -10.79 -5.59
C ASN A 107 1.11 -9.42 -5.15
N LYS A 108 2.13 -9.44 -4.30
CA LYS A 108 2.81 -8.19 -3.92
C LYS A 108 3.37 -7.54 -5.17
N THR A 109 2.92 -6.34 -5.47
CA THR A 109 3.31 -5.62 -6.69
C THR A 109 3.78 -4.22 -6.31
N LEU A 110 4.99 -3.86 -6.73
CA LEU A 110 5.48 -2.51 -6.54
C LEU A 110 4.84 -1.62 -7.59
N ILE A 111 4.07 -0.62 -7.15
CA ILE A 111 3.38 0.26 -8.08
C ILE A 111 3.92 1.68 -8.08
N TRP A 112 4.72 2.05 -7.09
CA TRP A 112 5.37 3.36 -7.07
C TRP A 112 6.55 3.31 -6.12
N SER A 113 7.59 4.08 -6.40
CA SER A 113 8.73 4.20 -5.50
C SER A 113 9.40 5.55 -5.67
N LYS A 114 10.13 5.93 -4.61
CA LYS A 114 10.87 7.17 -4.61
C LYS A 114 12.24 6.92 -4.05
#